data_e4ce95bc6f6ad7ef01db8c63cea2a4ec
#
_entry.id   e4ce95bc6f6ad7ef01db8c63cea2a4ec
#
_cell.length_a   1.000
_cell.length_b   1.000
_cell.length_c   1.000
_cell.angle_alpha   90.00
_cell.angle_beta   90.00
_cell.angle_gamma   90.00
#
_symmetry.space_group_name_H-M   'P 1'
#
loop_
_entity.id
_entity.type
_entity.pdbx_description
1 polymer ?
#
loop_
_entity_poly.entity_id
_entity_poly.type
_entity_poly.pdbx_seq_one_letter_code
_entity_poly.pdbx_strand_id
1 'polypeptide(L)'
;MNPRHRSLSSLVVAVAVAIASPALRAADRGTDTPAEFLQTWNLDRTARAVLEQPGPWDGAKLQLCLRLLARLALAPPDASAAWTEAALPAAATLPDPDDAFVRLEGRATFVGPLVLPADLAEIANRPAIDVVRVQTAAGLVDVIADTVPKAWPRWETIDEPVSVVGLPVSTAAGPRPEPPAGTATPWPADPAGLLLVARRVAWHPATPLGSLGMDYGLFDTVVDGQRLVAGDTDAFYALLAAVGRGTQTAIETAAGPVADAVPLIDPGRKWFATHRGDAVTFQGTVRRATRIQIDEPRRRREIGGDHYWELYVFVPTSLIKINDRVQDTYPIVCCVRDLPAGMPTGQSINEPVKVSGFAMKRYAYPLPKVQGQDEAATRQETPLVVGKQALWVPEPSATEATSILGWVFLGLAGIVALVLAFGAWRFNRDARLQRQRQRAALPDKLELP
;
A
#
# COMPACT_ATOMS: atom_id res chain seq x y z
N MET A 1 10.91 -17.81 65.70
CA MET A 1 11.85 -18.56 64.86
C MET A 1 11.36 -18.45 63.44
N ASN A 2 12.04 -17.69 62.59
CA ASN A 2 11.65 -17.34 61.28
C ASN A 2 12.84 -17.62 60.32
N PRO A 3 12.75 -18.48 59.34
CA PRO A 3 13.80 -18.60 58.32
C PRO A 3 13.42 -17.80 57.06
N ARG A 4 14.34 -17.00 56.66
CA ARG A 4 14.44 -16.10 55.55
C ARG A 4 14.33 -16.83 54.20
N HIS A 5 13.36 -16.43 53.36
CA HIS A 5 13.41 -16.66 51.90
C HIS A 5 14.35 -15.62 51.27
N ARG A 6 15.46 -16.07 50.74
CA ARG A 6 16.32 -15.30 49.83
C ARG A 6 15.82 -15.49 48.40
N SER A 7 15.44 -14.40 47.77
CA SER A 7 15.07 -14.31 46.38
C SER A 7 16.30 -14.53 45.47
N LEU A 8 16.19 -15.52 44.59
CA LEU A 8 17.04 -15.69 43.42
C LEU A 8 16.44 -14.91 42.25
N SER A 9 16.75 -13.64 42.13
CA SER A 9 16.30 -12.79 40.99
C SER A 9 17.36 -11.76 40.68
N SER A 10 18.55 -12.17 40.27
CA SER A 10 19.58 -11.18 39.87
C SER A 10 20.70 -11.78 38.99
N LEU A 11 20.38 -12.72 38.09
CA LEU A 11 21.44 -13.26 37.21
C LEU A 11 21.08 -13.34 35.70
N VAL A 12 20.00 -12.75 35.26
CA VAL A 12 19.59 -12.82 33.81
C VAL A 12 19.87 -11.51 33.07
N VAL A 13 20.18 -10.40 33.74
CA VAL A 13 20.33 -9.08 33.06
C VAL A 13 21.77 -8.81 32.56
N ALA A 14 22.77 -9.52 33.02
CA ALA A 14 24.19 -9.20 32.72
C ALA A 14 24.73 -9.76 31.39
N VAL A 15 24.02 -10.70 30.73
CA VAL A 15 24.52 -11.30 29.46
C VAL A 15 24.06 -10.54 28.23
N ALA A 16 23.00 -9.75 28.31
CA ALA A 16 22.47 -8.99 27.14
C ALA A 16 23.28 -7.73 26.78
N VAL A 17 24.09 -7.20 27.69
CA VAL A 17 24.79 -5.92 27.46
C VAL A 17 26.17 -6.09 26.78
N ALA A 18 26.77 -7.27 26.83
CA ALA A 18 28.10 -7.50 26.23
C ALA A 18 28.09 -7.80 24.71
N ILE A 19 26.91 -8.02 24.10
CA ILE A 19 26.79 -8.31 22.66
C ILE A 19 26.52 -7.05 21.82
N ALA A 20 26.19 -5.93 22.43
CA ALA A 20 25.79 -4.69 21.73
C ALA A 20 26.96 -3.81 21.25
N SER A 21 28.20 -4.09 21.66
CA SER A 21 29.30 -3.14 21.44
C SER A 21 29.97 -3.18 20.05
N PRO A 22 30.04 -4.27 19.28
CA PRO A 22 30.59 -4.21 17.92
C PRO A 22 29.58 -3.72 16.87
N ALA A 23 28.29 -3.90 17.07
CA ALA A 23 27.26 -3.50 16.08
C ALA A 23 27.11 -1.97 15.95
N LEU A 24 27.38 -1.21 17.03
CA LEU A 24 27.34 0.27 16.97
C LEU A 24 28.53 0.90 16.23
N ARG A 25 29.64 0.16 16.06
CA ARG A 25 30.78 0.66 15.26
C ARG A 25 30.71 0.32 13.77
N ALA A 26 29.88 -0.64 13.37
CA ALA A 26 29.67 -0.99 11.98
C ALA A 26 28.68 -0.03 11.27
N ALA A 27 27.82 0.67 12.02
CA ALA A 27 26.81 1.56 11.46
C ALA A 27 27.35 2.84 10.80
N ASP A 28 28.62 3.15 10.97
CA ASP A 28 29.24 4.40 10.45
C ASP A 28 30.19 4.16 9.23
N ARG A 29 30.24 2.92 8.71
CA ARG A 29 30.96 2.60 7.48
C ARG A 29 29.96 2.43 6.35
N GLY A 30 29.85 3.45 5.51
CA GLY A 30 29.04 3.39 4.31
C GLY A 30 29.42 2.20 3.42
N THR A 31 28.42 1.43 3.00
CA THR A 31 28.48 0.43 1.92
C THR A 31 29.47 -0.73 2.10
N ASP A 32 29.44 -1.44 3.22
CA ASP A 32 30.08 -2.75 3.28
C ASP A 32 29.36 -3.70 2.29
N THR A 33 30.13 -4.46 1.51
CA THR A 33 29.58 -5.53 0.67
C THR A 33 28.90 -6.61 1.55
N PRO A 34 28.01 -7.44 1.01
CA PRO A 34 27.46 -8.57 1.75
C PRO A 34 28.54 -9.46 2.36
N ALA A 35 29.64 -9.69 1.65
CA ALA A 35 30.77 -10.48 2.09
C ALA A 35 31.46 -9.87 3.30
N GLU A 36 31.82 -8.57 3.24
CA GLU A 36 32.44 -7.85 4.36
C GLU A 36 31.53 -7.84 5.59
N PHE A 37 30.20 -7.60 5.39
CA PHE A 37 29.24 -7.69 6.47
C PHE A 37 29.23 -9.08 7.12
N LEU A 38 29.17 -10.15 6.33
CA LEU A 38 29.16 -11.53 6.85
C LEU A 38 30.49 -11.90 7.50
N GLN A 39 31.62 -11.42 6.98
CA GLN A 39 32.93 -11.64 7.56
C GLN A 39 33.05 -11.07 8.99
N THR A 40 32.40 -9.94 9.30
CA THR A 40 32.37 -9.40 10.67
C THR A 40 31.71 -10.34 11.69
N TRP A 41 30.95 -11.31 11.20
CA TRP A 41 30.25 -12.33 12.00
C TRP A 41 30.85 -13.73 11.89
N ASN A 42 32.05 -13.86 11.31
CA ASN A 42 32.68 -15.14 10.98
C ASN A 42 31.76 -16.07 10.16
N LEU A 43 31.11 -15.51 9.16
CA LEU A 43 30.26 -16.19 8.19
C LEU A 43 30.80 -16.01 6.77
N ASP A 44 32.13 -16.00 6.67
CA ASP A 44 32.86 -15.93 5.42
C ASP A 44 32.67 -17.20 4.55
N ARG A 45 33.26 -17.22 3.39
CA ARG A 45 33.20 -18.38 2.48
C ARG A 45 33.68 -19.68 3.13
N THR A 46 34.76 -19.62 3.91
CA THR A 46 35.31 -20.79 4.58
C THR A 46 34.30 -21.41 5.54
N ALA A 47 33.65 -20.56 6.36
CA ALA A 47 32.59 -21.01 7.25
C ALA A 47 31.39 -21.58 6.48
N ARG A 48 31.05 -21.01 5.31
CA ARG A 48 29.91 -21.43 4.48
C ARG A 48 30.19 -22.71 3.66
N ALA A 49 31.46 -23.07 3.44
CA ALA A 49 31.84 -24.26 2.70
C ALA A 49 31.26 -25.57 3.27
N VAL A 50 30.86 -25.59 4.54
CA VAL A 50 30.13 -26.72 5.15
C VAL A 50 28.81 -26.98 4.41
N LEU A 51 28.14 -25.96 3.87
CA LEU A 51 26.89 -26.13 3.12
C LEU A 51 27.07 -26.80 1.76
N GLU A 52 28.27 -26.71 1.19
CA GLU A 52 28.62 -27.36 -0.09
C GLU A 52 28.98 -28.83 0.09
N GLN A 53 29.29 -29.29 1.31
CA GLN A 53 29.67 -30.67 1.57
C GLN A 53 28.50 -31.60 1.32
N PRO A 54 28.72 -32.73 0.59
CA PRO A 54 27.70 -33.76 0.44
C PRO A 54 27.34 -34.38 1.79
N GLY A 55 26.10 -34.80 1.96
CA GLY A 55 25.64 -35.48 3.17
C GLY A 55 24.35 -34.91 3.74
N PRO A 56 23.88 -35.46 4.84
CA PRO A 56 22.64 -35.04 5.45
C PRO A 56 22.69 -33.59 5.95
N TRP A 57 21.54 -32.98 6.01
CA TRP A 57 21.36 -31.68 6.62
C TRP A 57 21.25 -31.84 8.13
N ASP A 58 22.40 -31.93 8.77
CA ASP A 58 22.55 -32.08 10.22
C ASP A 58 22.44 -30.73 10.98
N GLY A 59 22.60 -30.81 12.31
CA GLY A 59 22.55 -29.65 13.18
C GLY A 59 23.55 -28.56 12.81
N ALA A 60 24.74 -28.90 12.29
CA ALA A 60 25.77 -27.92 11.93
C ALA A 60 25.36 -27.08 10.71
N LYS A 61 24.84 -27.74 9.66
CA LYS A 61 24.32 -27.02 8.47
C LYS A 61 23.11 -26.15 8.81
N LEU A 62 22.18 -26.70 9.61
CA LEU A 62 20.99 -25.97 10.05
C LEU A 62 21.36 -24.77 10.92
N GLN A 63 22.29 -24.94 11.86
CA GLN A 63 22.78 -23.83 12.69
C GLN A 63 23.41 -22.72 11.83
N LEU A 64 24.18 -23.09 10.83
CA LEU A 64 24.81 -22.09 9.94
C LEU A 64 23.75 -21.33 9.15
N CYS A 65 22.74 -21.99 8.59
CA CYS A 65 21.63 -21.33 7.90
C CYS A 65 20.84 -20.39 8.82
N LEU A 66 20.56 -20.81 10.05
CA LEU A 66 19.90 -19.95 11.05
C LEU A 66 20.74 -18.72 11.39
N ARG A 67 22.05 -18.89 11.53
CA ARG A 67 22.97 -17.74 11.74
C ARG A 67 22.98 -16.80 10.56
N LEU A 68 23.00 -17.30 9.32
CA LEU A 68 22.91 -16.48 8.11
C LEU A 68 21.58 -15.70 8.08
N LEU A 69 20.45 -16.36 8.25
CA LEU A 69 19.13 -15.70 8.29
C LEU A 69 19.07 -14.60 9.37
N ALA A 70 19.52 -14.94 10.59
CA ALA A 70 19.53 -13.99 11.69
C ALA A 70 20.41 -12.76 11.43
N ARG A 71 21.58 -12.94 10.79
CA ARG A 71 22.47 -11.82 10.46
C ARG A 71 21.96 -11.01 9.29
N LEU A 72 21.42 -11.62 8.25
CA LEU A 72 20.77 -10.92 7.16
C LEU A 72 19.58 -10.08 7.65
N ALA A 73 18.84 -10.56 8.65
CA ALA A 73 17.75 -9.82 9.29
C ALA A 73 18.24 -8.57 10.07
N LEU A 74 19.48 -8.61 10.58
CA LEU A 74 20.10 -7.51 11.32
C LEU A 74 20.90 -6.54 10.43
N ALA A 75 20.97 -6.81 9.12
CA ALA A 75 21.67 -5.91 8.21
C ALA A 75 21.04 -4.49 8.22
N PRO A 76 21.85 -3.44 8.21
CA PRO A 76 21.34 -2.08 8.13
C PRO A 76 20.36 -1.93 6.94
N PRO A 77 19.22 -1.27 7.12
CA PRO A 77 18.20 -1.17 6.06
C PRO A 77 18.72 -0.57 4.74
N ASP A 78 19.60 0.43 4.82
CA ASP A 78 20.20 1.05 3.64
C ASP A 78 21.18 0.12 2.93
N ALA A 79 22.01 -0.62 3.68
CA ALA A 79 22.92 -1.62 3.11
C ALA A 79 22.14 -2.77 2.46
N SER A 80 21.13 -3.31 3.14
CA SER A 80 20.27 -4.36 2.60
C SER A 80 19.53 -3.91 1.32
N ALA A 81 19.10 -2.65 1.25
CA ALA A 81 18.48 -2.08 0.05
C ALA A 81 19.51 -1.97 -1.09
N ALA A 82 20.71 -1.47 -0.80
CA ALA A 82 21.80 -1.37 -1.80
C ALA A 82 22.18 -2.75 -2.34
N TRP A 83 22.32 -3.76 -1.48
CA TRP A 83 22.61 -5.14 -1.92
C TRP A 83 21.47 -5.73 -2.77
N THR A 84 20.23 -5.40 -2.45
CA THR A 84 19.06 -5.82 -3.24
C THR A 84 19.05 -5.16 -4.62
N GLU A 85 19.42 -3.89 -4.69
CA GLU A 85 19.50 -3.15 -5.96
C GLU A 85 20.66 -3.66 -6.83
N ALA A 86 21.81 -3.93 -6.22
CA ALA A 86 23.01 -4.46 -6.88
C ALA A 86 22.93 -5.99 -7.17
N ALA A 87 21.87 -6.68 -6.74
CA ALA A 87 21.73 -8.11 -6.91
C ALA A 87 21.78 -8.52 -8.39
N LEU A 88 22.64 -9.49 -8.69
CA LEU A 88 22.84 -10.00 -10.04
C LEU A 88 21.69 -10.91 -10.46
N PRO A 89 21.28 -10.91 -11.74
CA PRO A 89 20.30 -11.90 -12.21
C PRO A 89 20.87 -13.31 -12.08
N ALA A 90 20.04 -14.26 -11.63
CA ALA A 90 20.41 -15.65 -11.58
C ALA A 90 20.65 -16.17 -13.00
N ALA A 91 21.90 -16.38 -13.36
CA ALA A 91 22.29 -17.04 -14.62
C ALA A 91 22.52 -18.53 -14.38
N ALA A 92 22.54 -19.31 -15.47
CA ALA A 92 22.83 -20.75 -15.41
C ALA A 92 24.23 -21.05 -14.82
N THR A 93 25.14 -20.09 -14.85
CA THR A 93 26.42 -20.10 -14.14
C THR A 93 26.37 -19.02 -13.08
N LEU A 94 26.43 -19.44 -11.82
CA LEU A 94 26.53 -18.49 -10.70
C LEU A 94 27.76 -17.60 -10.88
N PRO A 95 27.62 -16.27 -10.66
CA PRO A 95 28.79 -15.46 -10.36
C PRO A 95 29.49 -16.06 -9.14
N ASP A 96 30.77 -15.82 -9.00
CA ASP A 96 31.55 -16.30 -7.85
C ASP A 96 30.72 -16.07 -6.57
N PRO A 97 30.35 -17.15 -5.81
CA PRO A 97 29.35 -17.05 -4.74
C PRO A 97 29.73 -16.10 -3.60
N ASP A 98 30.87 -15.42 -3.71
CA ASP A 98 31.43 -14.70 -2.58
C ASP A 98 30.90 -13.31 -2.34
N ASP A 99 30.44 -12.59 -3.36
CA ASP A 99 30.34 -11.15 -3.19
C ASP A 99 29.00 -10.50 -3.58
N ALA A 100 28.03 -11.25 -4.11
CA ALA A 100 26.79 -10.64 -4.56
C ALA A 100 25.53 -11.44 -4.17
N PHE A 101 24.50 -10.70 -3.77
CA PHE A 101 23.16 -11.26 -3.78
C PHE A 101 22.74 -11.61 -5.21
N VAL A 102 21.96 -12.67 -5.32
CA VAL A 102 21.35 -13.08 -6.58
C VAL A 102 19.87 -12.76 -6.54
N ARG A 103 19.40 -12.20 -7.63
CA ARG A 103 17.96 -12.01 -7.89
C ARG A 103 17.48 -13.09 -8.83
N LEU A 104 16.44 -13.79 -8.43
CA LEU A 104 15.74 -14.72 -9.30
C LEU A 104 14.26 -14.34 -9.41
N GLU A 105 13.71 -14.63 -10.56
CA GLU A 105 12.27 -14.60 -10.82
C GLU A 105 11.86 -15.98 -11.29
N GLY A 106 10.68 -16.43 -10.86
CA GLY A 106 10.22 -17.76 -11.19
C GLY A 106 8.86 -18.07 -10.59
N ARG A 107 8.58 -19.35 -10.45
CA ARG A 107 7.35 -19.84 -9.84
C ARG A 107 7.68 -20.72 -8.64
N ALA A 108 7.14 -20.39 -7.48
CA ALA A 108 7.18 -21.28 -6.34
C ALA A 108 6.29 -22.47 -6.63
N THR A 109 6.85 -23.67 -6.54
CA THR A 109 6.15 -24.92 -6.87
C THR A 109 5.84 -25.77 -5.65
N PHE A 110 6.58 -25.55 -4.56
CA PHE A 110 6.41 -26.32 -3.33
C PHE A 110 6.96 -25.58 -2.11
N VAL A 111 6.33 -25.76 -0.96
CA VAL A 111 6.82 -25.25 0.33
C VAL A 111 6.79 -26.38 1.36
N GLY A 112 7.92 -26.61 2.01
CA GLY A 112 8.03 -27.59 3.09
C GLY A 112 8.79 -27.00 4.29
N PRO A 113 8.25 -27.06 5.51
CA PRO A 113 8.97 -26.69 6.71
C PRO A 113 10.04 -27.74 7.03
N LEU A 114 11.25 -27.28 7.22
CA LEU A 114 12.39 -28.04 7.71
C LEU A 114 12.40 -27.97 9.23
N VAL A 115 12.07 -29.07 9.88
CA VAL A 115 11.98 -29.16 11.34
C VAL A 115 13.35 -28.99 11.96
N LEU A 116 13.46 -28.15 12.96
CA LEU A 116 14.70 -27.88 13.69
C LEU A 116 14.86 -28.87 14.85
N PRO A 117 16.10 -29.32 15.14
CA PRO A 117 16.43 -29.94 16.43
C PRO A 117 16.00 -29.07 17.61
N ALA A 118 15.64 -29.68 18.73
CA ALA A 118 15.03 -28.98 19.86
C ALA A 118 15.88 -27.82 20.40
N ASP A 119 17.19 -27.99 20.46
CA ASP A 119 18.15 -26.95 20.87
C ASP A 119 18.18 -25.77 19.90
N LEU A 120 18.15 -26.03 18.60
CA LEU A 120 18.10 -24.98 17.58
C LEU A 120 16.73 -24.30 17.51
N ALA A 121 15.65 -25.06 17.72
CA ALA A 121 14.30 -24.52 17.76
C ALA A 121 14.12 -23.53 18.93
N GLU A 122 14.68 -23.83 20.09
CA GLU A 122 14.69 -22.95 21.26
C GLU A 122 15.48 -21.66 20.98
N ILE A 123 16.70 -21.77 20.43
CA ILE A 123 17.54 -20.61 20.09
C ILE A 123 16.88 -19.73 19.03
N ALA A 124 16.27 -20.33 18.01
CA ALA A 124 15.62 -19.63 16.91
C ALA A 124 14.22 -19.12 17.26
N ASN A 125 13.67 -19.51 18.42
CA ASN A 125 12.30 -19.26 18.85
C ASN A 125 11.25 -19.66 17.79
N ARG A 126 11.50 -20.77 17.10
CA ARG A 126 10.60 -21.37 16.08
C ARG A 126 10.91 -22.84 15.88
N PRO A 127 9.89 -23.69 15.62
CA PRO A 127 10.09 -25.13 15.46
C PRO A 127 10.66 -25.54 14.11
N ALA A 128 10.54 -24.68 13.09
CA ALA A 128 10.95 -24.99 11.73
C ALA A 128 11.34 -23.73 10.95
N ILE A 129 12.05 -23.91 9.84
CA ILE A 129 12.28 -22.91 8.81
C ILE A 129 11.67 -23.40 7.49
N ASP A 130 11.12 -22.48 6.69
CA ASP A 130 10.52 -22.87 5.41
C ASP A 130 11.59 -22.99 4.32
N VAL A 131 11.47 -24.06 3.53
CA VAL A 131 12.19 -24.25 2.27
C VAL A 131 11.19 -24.12 1.15
N VAL A 132 11.48 -23.26 0.18
CA VAL A 132 10.63 -23.03 -0.99
C VAL A 132 11.36 -23.51 -2.23
N ARG A 133 10.71 -24.37 -3.01
CA ARG A 133 11.19 -24.77 -4.33
C ARG A 133 10.69 -23.80 -5.37
N VAL A 134 11.59 -23.22 -6.13
CA VAL A 134 11.29 -22.25 -7.18
C VAL A 134 11.76 -22.80 -8.52
N GLN A 135 10.86 -22.87 -9.49
CA GLN A 135 11.17 -23.12 -10.90
C GLN A 135 11.52 -21.78 -11.55
N THR A 136 12.73 -21.67 -12.07
CA THR A 136 13.21 -20.52 -12.83
C THR A 136 13.49 -20.92 -14.28
N ALA A 137 13.78 -19.96 -15.14
CA ALA A 137 14.23 -20.23 -16.51
C ALA A 137 15.58 -21.00 -16.57
N ALA A 138 16.42 -20.85 -15.50
CA ALA A 138 17.71 -21.51 -15.40
C ALA A 138 17.64 -22.91 -14.74
N GLY A 139 16.48 -23.32 -14.19
CA GLY A 139 16.29 -24.58 -13.49
C GLY A 139 15.65 -24.45 -12.12
N LEU A 140 15.73 -25.53 -11.34
CA LEU A 140 15.18 -25.58 -9.99
C LEU A 140 16.14 -24.96 -8.98
N VAL A 141 15.58 -24.14 -8.09
CA VAL A 141 16.29 -23.48 -6.99
C VAL A 141 15.55 -23.77 -5.68
N ASP A 142 16.28 -24.17 -4.66
CA ASP A 142 15.76 -24.26 -3.30
C ASP A 142 16.12 -22.98 -2.54
N VAL A 143 15.15 -22.41 -1.84
CA VAL A 143 15.32 -21.18 -1.06
C VAL A 143 14.98 -21.47 0.40
N ILE A 144 15.95 -21.32 1.29
CA ILE A 144 15.71 -21.27 2.73
C ILE A 144 15.35 -19.83 3.07
N ALA A 145 14.12 -19.62 3.48
CA ALA A 145 13.60 -18.26 3.73
C ALA A 145 13.22 -18.06 5.20
N ASP A 146 13.49 -16.86 5.70
CA ASP A 146 13.01 -16.43 7.01
C ASP A 146 11.50 -16.19 7.01
N THR A 147 10.97 -15.63 5.91
CA THR A 147 9.55 -15.33 5.75
C THR A 147 9.04 -15.87 4.41
N VAL A 148 7.94 -16.60 4.48
CA VAL A 148 7.20 -17.15 3.33
C VAL A 148 5.73 -16.75 3.50
N PRO A 149 5.00 -16.40 2.43
CA PRO A 149 3.61 -15.99 2.53
C PRO A 149 2.75 -16.96 3.35
N LYS A 150 2.01 -16.46 4.33
CA LYS A 150 1.17 -17.26 5.22
C LYS A 150 0.02 -17.94 4.48
N ALA A 151 -0.43 -17.32 3.39
CA ALA A 151 -1.51 -17.84 2.56
C ALA A 151 -1.14 -19.12 1.82
N TRP A 152 0.15 -19.43 1.66
CA TRP A 152 0.59 -20.62 0.95
C TRP A 152 0.41 -21.87 1.79
N PRO A 153 -0.21 -22.93 1.23
CA PRO A 153 -0.28 -24.22 1.90
C PRO A 153 1.14 -24.82 2.02
N ARG A 154 1.34 -25.63 3.06
CA ARG A 154 2.55 -26.42 3.25
C ARG A 154 2.27 -27.86 2.84
N TRP A 155 3.27 -28.49 2.22
CA TRP A 155 3.18 -29.88 1.74
C TRP A 155 2.17 -30.11 0.61
N GLU A 156 1.92 -29.06 -0.16
CA GLU A 156 1.08 -29.11 -1.34
C GLU A 156 1.80 -28.48 -2.52
N THR A 157 1.45 -28.90 -3.73
CA THR A 157 1.93 -28.25 -4.95
C THR A 157 1.25 -26.89 -5.09
N ILE A 158 2.03 -25.87 -5.32
CA ILE A 158 1.58 -24.51 -5.64
C ILE A 158 2.11 -24.11 -7.02
N ASP A 159 1.62 -23.00 -7.56
CA ASP A 159 2.12 -22.45 -8.81
C ASP A 159 2.02 -20.92 -8.74
N GLU A 160 2.90 -20.32 -7.94
CA GLU A 160 2.82 -18.89 -7.60
C GLU A 160 4.01 -18.10 -8.15
N PRO A 161 3.77 -16.99 -8.86
CA PRO A 161 4.84 -16.11 -9.32
C PRO A 161 5.59 -15.50 -8.16
N VAL A 162 6.91 -15.58 -8.19
CA VAL A 162 7.76 -15.07 -7.11
C VAL A 162 8.99 -14.34 -7.63
N SER A 163 9.51 -13.47 -6.79
CA SER A 163 10.88 -12.98 -6.89
C SER A 163 11.61 -13.21 -5.56
N VAL A 164 12.89 -13.53 -5.65
CA VAL A 164 13.74 -13.73 -4.47
C VAL A 164 15.04 -12.99 -4.67
N VAL A 165 15.47 -12.28 -3.64
CA VAL A 165 16.84 -11.77 -3.54
C VAL A 165 17.49 -12.43 -2.34
N GLY A 166 18.53 -13.21 -2.59
CA GLY A 166 19.17 -14.02 -1.57
C GLY A 166 20.65 -14.24 -1.81
N LEU A 167 21.31 -14.76 -0.79
CA LEU A 167 22.70 -15.15 -0.81
C LEU A 167 22.81 -16.57 -1.38
N PRO A 168 23.55 -16.80 -2.48
CA PRO A 168 23.85 -18.15 -2.93
C PRO A 168 24.81 -18.82 -1.94
N VAL A 169 24.46 -20.03 -1.49
CA VAL A 169 25.24 -20.71 -0.46
C VAL A 169 25.72 -22.10 -0.89
N SER A 170 25.12 -22.70 -1.90
CA SER A 170 25.53 -24.02 -2.39
C SER A 170 24.98 -24.28 -3.79
N THR A 171 25.74 -25.00 -4.60
CA THR A 171 25.32 -25.66 -5.84
C THR A 171 25.01 -27.15 -5.64
N ALA A 172 25.22 -27.67 -4.43
CA ALA A 172 24.80 -28.99 -4.05
C ALA A 172 23.31 -29.05 -3.72
N ALA A 173 22.73 -30.23 -3.70
CA ALA A 173 21.33 -30.42 -3.34
C ALA A 173 21.03 -29.83 -1.95
N GLY A 174 19.99 -28.98 -1.89
CA GLY A 174 19.50 -28.37 -0.68
C GLY A 174 18.89 -29.39 0.31
N PRO A 175 18.39 -28.87 1.46
CA PRO A 175 17.71 -29.75 2.41
C PRO A 175 16.45 -30.33 1.80
N ARG A 176 16.13 -31.55 2.18
CA ARG A 176 14.85 -32.19 1.84
C ARG A 176 14.00 -32.26 3.10
N PRO A 177 13.05 -31.37 3.27
CA PRO A 177 12.13 -31.46 4.38
C PRO A 177 11.38 -32.78 4.39
N GLU A 178 11.16 -33.31 5.57
CA GLU A 178 10.39 -34.55 5.74
C GLU A 178 8.95 -34.21 6.10
N PRO A 179 7.95 -34.78 5.37
CA PRO A 179 6.56 -34.48 5.65
C PRO A 179 6.15 -35.11 7.00
N PRO A 180 5.24 -34.48 7.73
CA PRO A 180 4.64 -35.06 8.92
C PRO A 180 3.96 -36.40 8.60
N ALA A 181 3.87 -37.28 9.57
CA ALA A 181 3.16 -38.55 9.40
C ALA A 181 1.73 -38.33 8.94
N GLY A 182 1.33 -39.03 7.86
CA GLY A 182 -0.01 -38.88 7.26
C GLY A 182 -0.12 -37.82 6.16
N THR A 183 0.95 -37.11 5.83
CA THR A 183 0.97 -36.16 4.69
C THR A 183 1.13 -36.97 3.39
N ALA A 184 0.27 -36.69 2.40
CA ALA A 184 0.25 -37.45 1.15
C ALA A 184 1.36 -37.06 0.16
N THR A 185 1.87 -35.82 0.24
CA THR A 185 2.79 -35.25 -0.77
C THR A 185 4.21 -35.18 -0.21
N PRO A 186 5.16 -35.96 -0.68
CA PRO A 186 6.56 -35.85 -0.29
C PRO A 186 7.22 -34.63 -0.93
N TRP A 187 8.39 -34.24 -0.39
CA TRP A 187 9.23 -33.23 -1.05
C TRP A 187 9.61 -33.67 -2.46
N PRO A 188 9.55 -32.80 -3.48
CA PRO A 188 9.88 -33.16 -4.87
C PRO A 188 11.26 -33.80 -5.00
N ALA A 189 11.34 -34.90 -5.75
CA ALA A 189 12.54 -35.75 -5.84
C ALA A 189 13.68 -35.08 -6.65
N ASP A 190 13.33 -34.26 -7.63
CA ASP A 190 14.31 -33.63 -8.52
C ASP A 190 15.27 -32.72 -7.72
N PRO A 191 16.58 -32.85 -7.93
CA PRO A 191 17.54 -32.01 -7.23
C PRO A 191 17.47 -30.56 -7.75
N ALA A 192 17.54 -29.60 -6.84
CA ALA A 192 17.79 -28.23 -7.21
C ALA A 192 19.27 -28.01 -7.56
N GLY A 193 19.53 -27.21 -8.56
CA GLY A 193 20.90 -26.85 -8.98
C GLY A 193 21.51 -25.69 -8.17
N LEU A 194 20.74 -25.08 -7.28
CA LEU A 194 21.15 -23.93 -6.48
C LEU A 194 20.38 -23.88 -5.17
N LEU A 195 21.09 -23.52 -4.09
CA LEU A 195 20.50 -23.19 -2.81
C LEU A 195 20.75 -21.73 -2.47
N LEU A 196 19.67 -20.99 -2.16
CA LEU A 196 19.72 -19.63 -1.66
C LEU A 196 19.30 -19.55 -0.20
N VAL A 197 19.90 -18.63 0.54
CA VAL A 197 19.39 -18.15 1.82
C VAL A 197 18.85 -16.74 1.63
N ALA A 198 17.58 -16.51 1.93
CA ALA A 198 16.90 -15.26 1.70
C ALA A 198 16.10 -14.80 2.92
N ARG A 199 15.95 -13.51 3.11
CA ARG A 199 15.08 -12.97 4.17
C ARG A 199 13.62 -13.28 3.89
N ARG A 200 13.22 -13.30 2.61
CA ARG A 200 11.83 -13.56 2.22
C ARG A 200 11.73 -14.01 0.76
N VAL A 201 10.65 -14.69 0.48
CA VAL A 201 10.18 -14.94 -0.87
C VAL A 201 9.05 -13.97 -1.15
N ALA A 202 9.25 -13.06 -2.10
CA ALA A 202 8.25 -12.08 -2.50
C ALA A 202 7.22 -12.75 -3.42
N TRP A 203 5.94 -12.60 -3.11
CA TRP A 203 4.83 -13.20 -3.83
C TRP A 203 4.11 -12.18 -4.69
N HIS A 204 4.00 -12.47 -5.99
CA HIS A 204 3.35 -11.60 -6.99
C HIS A 204 2.17 -12.34 -7.66
N PRO A 205 1.02 -12.54 -6.97
CA PRO A 205 -0.09 -13.28 -7.53
C PRO A 205 -0.58 -12.66 -8.84
N ALA A 206 -1.29 -13.44 -9.65
CA ALA A 206 -1.85 -13.00 -10.93
C ALA A 206 -3.05 -12.04 -10.71
N THR A 207 -2.85 -10.96 -9.97
CA THR A 207 -3.80 -9.88 -9.71
C THR A 207 -3.31 -8.58 -10.34
N PRO A 208 -4.17 -7.57 -10.51
CA PRO A 208 -3.73 -6.26 -11.01
C PRO A 208 -2.60 -5.65 -10.18
N LEU A 209 -2.66 -5.77 -8.86
CA LEU A 209 -1.62 -5.25 -7.97
C LEU A 209 -0.34 -6.09 -8.00
N GLY A 210 -0.46 -7.43 -8.06
CA GLY A 210 0.69 -8.34 -8.19
C GLY A 210 1.45 -8.09 -9.51
N SER A 211 0.75 -7.84 -10.61
CA SER A 211 1.35 -7.48 -11.90
C SER A 211 2.11 -6.14 -11.86
N LEU A 212 1.79 -5.25 -10.92
CA LEU A 212 2.55 -4.03 -10.63
C LEU A 212 3.77 -4.30 -9.73
N GLY A 213 4.10 -5.55 -9.44
CA GLY A 213 5.25 -5.96 -8.64
C GLY A 213 5.07 -5.76 -7.13
N MET A 214 3.83 -5.73 -6.63
CA MET A 214 3.57 -5.77 -5.19
C MET A 214 3.89 -7.15 -4.63
N ASP A 215 4.61 -7.19 -3.53
CA ASP A 215 4.80 -8.40 -2.74
C ASP A 215 3.64 -8.57 -1.75
N TYR A 216 2.76 -9.52 -2.04
CA TYR A 216 1.59 -9.81 -1.19
C TYR A 216 1.95 -10.41 0.17
N GLY A 217 3.12 -11.05 0.30
CA GLY A 217 3.62 -11.53 1.60
C GLY A 217 3.81 -10.40 2.62
N LEU A 218 3.97 -9.16 2.18
CA LEU A 218 4.03 -7.99 3.07
C LEU A 218 2.71 -7.73 3.80
N PHE A 219 1.59 -8.14 3.23
CA PHE A 219 0.30 -7.98 3.88
C PHE A 219 0.13 -8.86 5.11
N ASP A 220 0.96 -9.88 5.31
CA ASP A 220 0.92 -10.77 6.46
C ASP A 220 1.20 -10.09 7.81
N THR A 221 1.82 -8.91 7.77
CA THR A 221 2.13 -8.09 8.95
C THR A 221 1.12 -6.98 9.20
N VAL A 222 0.20 -6.75 8.26
CA VAL A 222 -0.77 -5.65 8.33
C VAL A 222 -1.91 -6.01 9.27
N VAL A 223 -2.13 -5.15 10.27
CA VAL A 223 -3.19 -5.33 11.29
C VAL A 223 -4.26 -4.27 11.14
N ASP A 224 -5.52 -4.71 11.04
CA ASP A 224 -6.69 -3.85 10.93
C ASP A 224 -7.09 -3.19 12.27
N GLY A 225 -7.87 -2.12 12.21
CA GLY A 225 -8.44 -1.45 13.38
C GLY A 225 -7.44 -0.58 14.16
N GLN A 226 -6.30 -0.25 13.55
CA GLN A 226 -5.29 0.64 14.16
C GLN A 226 -4.65 1.57 13.12
N ARG A 227 -3.92 2.58 13.61
CA ARG A 227 -3.09 3.45 12.76
C ARG A 227 -2.05 2.65 11.99
N LEU A 228 -1.40 3.27 11.02
CA LEU A 228 -0.19 2.73 10.44
C LEU A 228 0.88 2.61 11.54
N VAL A 229 1.37 1.39 11.73
CA VAL A 229 2.43 1.05 12.69
C VAL A 229 3.66 0.53 11.94
N ALA A 230 4.77 0.35 12.66
CA ALA A 230 6.01 -0.13 12.06
C ALA A 230 5.85 -1.42 11.23
N GLY A 231 4.98 -2.36 11.66
CA GLY A 231 4.68 -3.59 10.94
C GLY A 231 3.97 -3.39 9.60
N ASP A 232 3.24 -2.28 9.41
CA ASP A 232 2.53 -1.96 8.18
C ASP A 232 3.42 -1.21 7.16
N THR A 233 4.57 -0.68 7.61
CA THR A 233 5.38 0.29 6.86
C THR A 233 5.87 -0.28 5.54
N ASP A 234 6.40 -1.51 5.55
CA ASP A 234 6.93 -2.13 4.33
C ASP A 234 5.80 -2.38 3.30
N ALA A 235 4.64 -2.86 3.75
CA ALA A 235 3.47 -3.05 2.89
C ALA A 235 2.97 -1.73 2.30
N PHE A 236 2.91 -0.67 3.11
CA PHE A 236 2.43 0.65 2.70
C PHE A 236 3.33 1.27 1.61
N TYR A 237 4.64 1.30 1.83
CA TYR A 237 5.57 1.88 0.85
C TYR A 237 5.71 1.03 -0.40
N ALA A 238 5.70 -0.30 -0.28
CA ALA A 238 5.67 -1.19 -1.44
C ALA A 238 4.41 -0.99 -2.30
N LEU A 239 3.26 -0.76 -1.65
CA LEU A 239 2.00 -0.45 -2.34
C LEU A 239 2.05 0.91 -3.04
N LEU A 240 2.58 1.97 -2.38
CA LEU A 240 2.83 3.27 -3.00
C LEU A 240 3.80 3.16 -4.20
N ALA A 241 4.83 2.34 -4.10
CA ALA A 241 5.74 2.08 -5.20
C ALA A 241 5.05 1.34 -6.35
N ALA A 242 4.24 0.32 -6.04
CA ALA A 242 3.49 -0.45 -7.02
C ALA A 242 2.52 0.43 -7.83
N VAL A 243 1.70 1.25 -7.18
CA VAL A 243 0.79 2.17 -7.89
C VAL A 243 1.54 3.20 -8.73
N GLY A 244 2.75 3.59 -8.32
CA GLY A 244 3.63 4.46 -9.10
C GLY A 244 4.03 3.87 -10.44
N ARG A 245 4.28 2.56 -10.51
CA ARG A 245 4.64 1.82 -11.75
C ARG A 245 3.47 1.66 -12.72
N GLY A 246 2.24 1.63 -12.20
CA GLY A 246 1.03 1.53 -13.01
C GLY A 246 0.64 2.83 -13.72
N THR A 247 -0.21 2.73 -14.73
CA THR A 247 -0.91 3.90 -15.28
C THR A 247 -2.21 4.13 -14.53
N GLN A 248 -2.66 5.38 -14.42
CA GLN A 248 -3.94 5.71 -13.78
C GLN A 248 -5.10 4.94 -14.43
N THR A 249 -5.13 4.88 -15.77
CA THR A 249 -6.16 4.17 -16.54
C THR A 249 -6.19 2.66 -16.24
N ALA A 250 -5.01 2.02 -16.09
CA ALA A 250 -4.96 0.60 -15.75
C ALA A 250 -5.54 0.33 -14.34
N ILE A 251 -5.25 1.21 -13.38
CA ILE A 251 -5.80 1.11 -12.02
C ILE A 251 -7.33 1.32 -12.04
N GLU A 252 -7.82 2.30 -12.78
CA GLU A 252 -9.26 2.56 -12.93
C GLU A 252 -9.99 1.38 -13.59
N THR A 253 -9.38 0.79 -14.62
CA THR A 253 -9.94 -0.39 -15.31
C THR A 253 -10.00 -1.59 -14.35
N ALA A 254 -8.96 -1.81 -13.56
CA ALA A 254 -8.91 -2.88 -12.57
C ALA A 254 -9.92 -2.69 -11.44
N ALA A 255 -10.14 -1.44 -11.01
CA ALA A 255 -11.05 -1.10 -9.91
C ALA A 255 -12.53 -1.13 -10.34
N GLY A 256 -12.82 -0.97 -11.64
CA GLY A 256 -14.17 -1.03 -12.17
C GLY A 256 -15.07 0.12 -11.71
N PRO A 257 -16.40 -0.13 -11.57
CA PRO A 257 -17.36 0.88 -11.18
C PRO A 257 -17.16 1.35 -9.73
N VAL A 258 -17.83 2.47 -9.39
CA VAL A 258 -17.82 3.01 -8.02
C VAL A 258 -18.35 1.93 -7.05
N ALA A 259 -17.54 1.61 -6.05
CA ALA A 259 -17.84 0.61 -5.05
C ALA A 259 -18.74 1.17 -3.94
N ASP A 260 -19.61 0.31 -3.38
CA ASP A 260 -20.26 0.59 -2.11
C ASP A 260 -19.23 0.54 -0.98
N ALA A 261 -19.17 1.59 -0.17
CA ALA A 261 -18.24 1.67 0.95
C ALA A 261 -18.66 0.80 2.15
N VAL A 262 -19.96 0.48 2.27
CA VAL A 262 -20.52 -0.22 3.45
C VAL A 262 -19.82 -1.56 3.72
N PRO A 263 -19.55 -2.43 2.75
CA PRO A 263 -18.83 -3.69 3.02
C PRO A 263 -17.42 -3.49 3.61
N LEU A 264 -16.74 -2.40 3.25
CA LEU A 264 -15.38 -2.12 3.70
C LEU A 264 -15.34 -1.54 5.12
N ILE A 265 -16.41 -0.87 5.55
CA ILE A 265 -16.48 -0.22 6.86
C ILE A 265 -17.13 -1.11 7.91
N ASP A 266 -17.90 -2.13 7.52
CA ASP A 266 -18.56 -3.05 8.44
C ASP A 266 -17.57 -4.03 9.08
N PRO A 267 -17.28 -3.90 10.39
CA PRO A 267 -16.34 -4.80 11.07
C PRO A 267 -16.79 -6.27 11.03
N GLY A 268 -18.11 -6.52 11.00
CA GLY A 268 -18.69 -7.86 10.96
C GLY A 268 -18.41 -8.62 9.68
N ARG A 269 -18.25 -7.92 8.57
CA ARG A 269 -17.99 -8.53 7.26
C ARG A 269 -16.54 -8.98 7.05
N LYS A 270 -15.58 -8.48 7.86
CA LYS A 270 -14.14 -8.81 7.75
C LYS A 270 -13.60 -8.71 6.32
N TRP A 271 -14.11 -7.75 5.55
CA TRP A 271 -13.83 -7.62 4.11
C TRP A 271 -12.33 -7.66 3.80
N PHE A 272 -11.49 -6.92 4.57
CA PHE A 272 -10.05 -6.88 4.37
C PHE A 272 -9.32 -8.22 4.58
N ALA A 273 -9.94 -9.19 5.24
CA ALA A 273 -9.32 -10.51 5.43
C ALA A 273 -9.13 -11.27 4.12
N THR A 274 -9.97 -11.01 3.12
CA THR A 274 -9.95 -11.72 1.82
C THR A 274 -9.75 -10.80 0.61
N HIS A 275 -9.87 -9.47 0.78
CA HIS A 275 -9.86 -8.50 -0.33
C HIS A 275 -8.74 -7.45 -0.20
N ARG A 276 -7.76 -7.71 0.68
CA ARG A 276 -6.62 -6.80 0.78
C ARG A 276 -5.80 -6.86 -0.50
N GLY A 277 -5.52 -5.69 -1.08
CA GLY A 277 -4.91 -5.60 -2.40
C GLY A 277 -5.88 -5.57 -3.57
N ASP A 278 -7.19 -5.71 -3.34
CA ASP A 278 -8.18 -5.55 -4.39
C ASP A 278 -8.30 -4.09 -4.82
N ALA A 279 -8.50 -3.89 -6.12
CA ALA A 279 -8.72 -2.57 -6.67
C ALA A 279 -10.15 -2.10 -6.40
N VAL A 280 -10.31 -0.85 -5.96
CA VAL A 280 -11.59 -0.22 -5.64
C VAL A 280 -11.65 1.20 -6.17
N THR A 281 -12.85 1.65 -6.52
CA THR A 281 -13.12 3.04 -6.91
C THR A 281 -14.15 3.66 -5.99
N PHE A 282 -13.87 4.86 -5.50
CA PHE A 282 -14.81 5.68 -4.73
C PHE A 282 -15.01 7.04 -5.37
N GLN A 283 -16.21 7.58 -5.24
CA GLN A 283 -16.54 8.94 -5.61
C GLN A 283 -17.06 9.69 -4.38
N GLY A 284 -16.56 10.88 -4.15
CA GLY A 284 -16.92 11.65 -2.98
C GLY A 284 -16.28 13.02 -2.96
N THR A 285 -16.30 13.66 -1.80
CA THR A 285 -15.76 15.01 -1.59
C THR A 285 -14.55 14.96 -0.67
N VAL A 286 -13.42 15.45 -1.14
CA VAL A 286 -12.21 15.63 -0.31
C VAL A 286 -12.44 16.83 0.60
N ARG A 287 -12.38 16.58 1.91
CA ARG A 287 -12.46 17.62 2.93
C ARG A 287 -11.11 18.03 3.50
N ARG A 288 -10.10 17.19 3.32
CA ARG A 288 -8.72 17.47 3.71
C ARG A 288 -7.76 16.81 2.72
N ALA A 289 -6.78 17.57 2.26
CA ALA A 289 -5.67 17.09 1.45
C ALA A 289 -4.36 17.57 2.07
N THR A 290 -3.56 16.64 2.59
CA THR A 290 -2.32 16.94 3.30
C THR A 290 -1.14 16.28 2.59
N ARG A 291 -0.09 17.05 2.33
CA ARG A 291 1.19 16.53 1.83
C ARG A 291 1.96 15.90 2.98
N ILE A 292 2.32 14.65 2.84
CA ILE A 292 3.12 13.90 3.82
C ILE A 292 4.53 13.76 3.26
N GLN A 293 5.48 14.42 3.91
CA GLN A 293 6.89 14.35 3.56
C GLN A 293 7.48 13.02 4.03
N ILE A 294 8.36 12.43 3.21
CA ILE A 294 9.06 11.19 3.54
C ILE A 294 10.50 11.55 3.91
N ASP A 295 10.86 11.30 5.16
CA ASP A 295 12.19 11.65 5.66
C ASP A 295 13.24 10.57 5.34
N GLU A 296 12.84 9.30 5.31
CA GLU A 296 13.73 8.16 5.12
C GLU A 296 14.21 8.05 3.65
N PRO A 297 15.53 8.14 3.39
CA PRO A 297 16.08 8.12 2.02
C PRO A 297 15.75 6.84 1.25
N ARG A 298 15.73 5.69 1.93
CA ARG A 298 15.35 4.41 1.33
C ARG A 298 13.93 4.46 0.77
N ARG A 299 12.98 4.99 1.54
CA ARG A 299 11.57 5.09 1.12
C ARG A 299 11.38 6.06 -0.03
N ARG A 300 12.16 7.15 -0.06
CA ARG A 300 12.17 8.07 -1.21
C ARG A 300 12.62 7.35 -2.50
N ARG A 301 13.68 6.53 -2.42
CA ARG A 301 14.13 5.72 -3.57
C ARG A 301 13.07 4.70 -3.97
N GLU A 302 12.50 3.97 -3.00
CA GLU A 302 11.50 2.94 -3.22
C GLU A 302 10.27 3.46 -3.97
N ILE A 303 9.76 4.62 -3.60
CA ILE A 303 8.60 5.22 -4.27
C ILE A 303 8.98 6.11 -5.46
N GLY A 304 10.26 6.49 -5.62
CA GLY A 304 10.70 7.45 -6.63
C GLY A 304 10.18 8.87 -6.39
N GLY A 305 10.11 9.32 -5.14
CA GLY A 305 9.62 10.65 -4.75
C GLY A 305 9.84 10.94 -3.27
N ASP A 306 9.67 12.18 -2.88
CA ASP A 306 9.93 12.65 -1.51
C ASP A 306 8.67 12.81 -0.66
N HIS A 307 7.49 12.56 -1.22
CA HIS A 307 6.20 12.70 -0.54
C HIS A 307 5.10 11.86 -1.16
N TYR A 308 3.98 11.82 -0.47
CA TYR A 308 2.67 11.39 -0.97
C TYR A 308 1.59 12.32 -0.39
N TRP A 309 0.35 12.18 -0.85
CA TRP A 309 -0.78 12.96 -0.38
C TRP A 309 -1.76 12.07 0.38
N GLU A 310 -2.19 12.53 1.54
CA GLU A 310 -3.27 11.93 2.33
C GLU A 310 -4.54 12.73 2.13
N LEU A 311 -5.57 12.08 1.60
CA LEU A 311 -6.88 12.64 1.32
C LEU A 311 -7.93 12.03 2.24
N TYR A 312 -8.75 12.87 2.84
CA TYR A 312 -9.97 12.44 3.55
C TYR A 312 -11.15 12.64 2.61
N VAL A 313 -11.63 11.57 2.00
CA VAL A 313 -12.69 11.56 1.00
C VAL A 313 -13.99 11.13 1.68
N PHE A 314 -14.98 11.99 1.72
CA PHE A 314 -16.31 11.68 2.23
C PHE A 314 -17.16 11.12 1.09
N VAL A 315 -17.46 9.83 1.15
CA VAL A 315 -18.25 9.12 0.15
C VAL A 315 -19.70 9.04 0.59
N PRO A 316 -20.66 9.21 -0.32
CA PRO A 316 -22.07 8.97 -0.02
C PRO A 316 -22.28 7.49 0.35
N THR A 317 -23.08 7.27 1.37
CA THR A 317 -23.51 5.93 1.79
C THR A 317 -25.02 5.88 1.95
N SER A 318 -25.61 4.70 1.83
CA SER A 318 -26.95 4.49 2.38
C SER A 318 -26.93 4.90 3.85
N LEU A 319 -28.06 5.45 4.37
CA LEU A 319 -28.12 5.86 5.76
C LEU A 319 -27.63 4.72 6.67
N ILE A 320 -26.49 4.92 7.29
CA ILE A 320 -25.84 3.97 8.20
C ILE A 320 -25.85 4.52 9.62
N LYS A 321 -26.07 3.65 10.61
CA LYS A 321 -26.01 4.03 12.02
C LYS A 321 -24.63 3.62 12.57
N ILE A 322 -23.83 4.62 12.95
CA ILE A 322 -22.53 4.42 13.57
C ILE A 322 -22.50 5.21 14.88
N ASN A 323 -22.18 4.53 15.99
CA ASN A 323 -22.15 5.15 17.32
C ASN A 323 -23.42 5.98 17.62
N ASP A 324 -24.59 5.41 17.36
CA ASP A 324 -25.92 6.02 17.53
C ASP A 324 -26.20 7.27 16.66
N ARG A 325 -25.33 7.61 15.71
CA ARG A 325 -25.55 8.67 14.73
C ARG A 325 -25.89 8.07 13.36
N VAL A 326 -26.92 8.60 12.74
CA VAL A 326 -27.26 8.29 11.36
C VAL A 326 -26.41 9.19 10.46
N GLN A 327 -25.69 8.60 9.52
CA GLN A 327 -24.82 9.30 8.58
C GLN A 327 -25.18 8.89 7.15
N ASP A 328 -25.12 9.84 6.24
CA ASP A 328 -25.33 9.67 4.80
C ASP A 328 -24.00 9.72 4.02
N THR A 329 -22.94 10.02 4.71
CA THR A 329 -21.56 10.06 4.16
C THR A 329 -20.60 9.39 5.13
N TYR A 330 -19.56 8.78 4.59
CA TYR A 330 -18.51 8.15 5.40
C TYR A 330 -17.12 8.52 4.90
N PRO A 331 -16.17 8.83 5.80
CA PRO A 331 -14.80 9.14 5.41
C PRO A 331 -14.07 7.88 4.94
N ILE A 332 -13.32 8.00 3.85
CA ILE A 332 -12.32 7.04 3.38
C ILE A 332 -10.98 7.77 3.34
N VAL A 333 -9.94 7.17 3.89
CA VAL A 333 -8.59 7.71 3.78
C VAL A 333 -7.95 7.17 2.50
N CYS A 334 -7.56 8.08 1.61
CA CYS A 334 -6.88 7.73 0.37
C CYS A 334 -5.47 8.32 0.38
N CYS A 335 -4.46 7.47 0.29
CA CYS A 335 -3.09 7.91 0.07
C CYS A 335 -2.77 7.82 -1.42
N VAL A 336 -2.45 8.97 -2.04
CA VAL A 336 -2.14 9.02 -3.48
C VAL A 336 -0.74 9.60 -3.71
N ARG A 337 -0.11 9.16 -4.81
CA ARG A 337 1.21 9.62 -5.20
C ARG A 337 1.19 11.09 -5.61
N ASP A 338 0.20 11.47 -6.41
CA ASP A 338 0.13 12.76 -7.02
C ASP A 338 -1.27 13.36 -6.88
N LEU A 339 -1.36 14.70 -6.88
CA LEU A 339 -2.61 15.42 -7.02
C LEU A 339 -2.77 15.97 -8.44
N PRO A 340 -4.02 16.12 -8.92
CA PRO A 340 -4.30 16.85 -10.13
C PRO A 340 -3.79 18.30 -10.05
N ALA A 341 -3.26 18.81 -11.15
CA ALA A 341 -2.80 20.19 -11.21
C ALA A 341 -3.95 21.17 -10.88
N GLY A 342 -3.69 22.12 -9.98
CA GLY A 342 -4.67 23.13 -9.57
C GLY A 342 -5.67 22.68 -8.50
N MET A 343 -5.69 21.43 -8.09
CA MET A 343 -6.55 20.97 -7.01
C MET A 343 -6.16 21.68 -5.69
N PRO A 344 -7.12 22.30 -4.97
CA PRO A 344 -6.85 22.92 -3.68
C PRO A 344 -6.36 21.92 -2.64
N THR A 345 -5.49 22.37 -1.74
CA THR A 345 -4.95 21.57 -0.63
C THR A 345 -5.17 22.27 0.70
N GLY A 346 -5.19 21.54 1.79
CA GLY A 346 -5.34 22.10 3.13
C GLY A 346 -6.21 21.25 4.05
N GLN A 347 -6.50 21.82 5.23
CA GLN A 347 -7.25 21.15 6.30
C GLN A 347 -8.77 21.27 6.16
N SER A 348 -9.25 22.18 5.31
CA SER A 348 -10.68 22.43 5.08
C SER A 348 -10.87 22.85 3.62
N ILE A 349 -11.14 21.87 2.78
CA ILE A 349 -11.45 22.03 1.36
C ILE A 349 -12.77 21.33 1.05
N ASN A 350 -13.30 21.51 -0.15
CA ASN A 350 -14.54 20.86 -0.56
C ASN A 350 -14.48 20.54 -2.05
N GLU A 351 -13.67 19.50 -2.40
CA GLU A 351 -13.36 19.20 -3.78
C GLU A 351 -13.93 17.85 -4.19
N PRO A 352 -14.81 17.78 -5.18
CA PRO A 352 -15.34 16.53 -5.67
C PRO A 352 -14.27 15.76 -6.44
N VAL A 353 -14.11 14.50 -6.08
CA VAL A 353 -13.12 13.59 -6.67
C VAL A 353 -13.68 12.20 -6.92
N LYS A 354 -13.06 11.52 -7.88
CA LYS A 354 -13.12 10.07 -8.04
C LYS A 354 -11.73 9.51 -7.79
N VAL A 355 -11.60 8.56 -6.86
CA VAL A 355 -10.32 7.92 -6.51
C VAL A 355 -10.41 6.44 -6.80
N SER A 356 -9.48 5.94 -7.60
CA SER A 356 -9.27 4.51 -7.85
C SER A 356 -7.91 4.10 -7.26
N GLY A 357 -7.89 2.99 -6.54
CA GLY A 357 -6.70 2.50 -5.87
C GLY A 357 -6.90 1.11 -5.30
N PHE A 358 -5.95 0.66 -4.51
CA PHE A 358 -5.96 -0.67 -3.91
C PHE A 358 -6.24 -0.59 -2.41
N ALA A 359 -7.12 -1.45 -1.94
CA ALA A 359 -7.51 -1.52 -0.54
C ALA A 359 -6.37 -2.11 0.31
N MET A 360 -5.92 -1.36 1.32
CA MET A 360 -4.80 -1.79 2.15
C MET A 360 -5.25 -2.38 3.49
N LYS A 361 -6.00 -1.63 4.28
CA LYS A 361 -6.44 -2.04 5.61
C LYS A 361 -7.63 -1.22 6.10
N ARG A 362 -8.27 -1.71 7.17
CA ARG A 362 -9.16 -0.89 8.00
C ARG A 362 -8.29 -0.07 8.95
N TYR A 363 -8.17 1.21 8.66
CA TYR A 363 -7.34 2.17 9.37
C TYR A 363 -8.14 2.83 10.49
N ALA A 364 -7.55 3.08 11.62
CA ALA A 364 -8.19 3.80 12.72
C ALA A 364 -7.41 5.05 13.09
N TYR A 365 -8.12 6.16 13.24
CA TYR A 365 -7.54 7.42 13.71
C TYR A 365 -8.35 7.98 14.89
N PRO A 366 -7.69 8.73 15.81
CA PRO A 366 -8.40 9.31 16.95
C PRO A 366 -9.30 10.45 16.48
N LEU A 367 -10.48 10.51 17.05
CA LEU A 367 -11.34 11.68 17.01
C LEU A 367 -10.92 12.67 18.13
N PRO A 368 -11.28 13.95 18.00
CA PRO A 368 -11.15 14.91 19.09
C PRO A 368 -11.83 14.36 20.36
N LYS A 369 -11.12 14.37 21.49
CA LYS A 369 -11.66 13.88 22.76
C LYS A 369 -12.85 14.75 23.19
N VAL A 370 -13.99 14.12 23.36
CA VAL A 370 -15.14 14.70 24.04
C VAL A 370 -15.07 14.26 25.50
N GLN A 371 -15.19 15.22 26.43
CA GLN A 371 -15.07 14.95 27.86
C GLN A 371 -16.11 13.91 28.30
N GLY A 372 -15.68 12.80 28.90
CA GLY A 372 -16.54 11.72 29.39
C GLY A 372 -16.76 10.54 28.45
N GLN A 373 -16.11 10.46 27.30
CA GLN A 373 -16.16 9.30 26.41
C GLN A 373 -14.97 8.35 26.60
N ASP A 374 -15.26 7.04 26.54
CA ASP A 374 -14.24 5.97 26.54
C ASP A 374 -13.29 6.09 25.35
N GLU A 375 -12.04 5.66 25.56
CA GLU A 375 -10.99 5.73 24.54
C GLU A 375 -11.33 4.95 23.25
N ALA A 376 -12.10 3.88 23.34
CA ALA A 376 -12.62 3.13 22.22
C ALA A 376 -13.67 3.91 21.40
N ALA A 377 -14.52 4.71 22.07
CA ALA A 377 -15.53 5.56 21.44
C ALA A 377 -14.92 6.80 20.73
N THR A 378 -13.63 7.07 20.94
CA THR A 378 -12.91 8.20 20.35
C THR A 378 -12.09 7.82 19.10
N ARG A 379 -12.27 6.62 18.55
CA ARG A 379 -11.59 6.18 17.33
C ARG A 379 -12.59 6.06 16.19
N GLN A 380 -12.22 6.62 15.05
CA GLN A 380 -12.93 6.42 13.78
C GLN A 380 -12.15 5.37 12.97
N GLU A 381 -12.81 4.27 12.64
CA GLU A 381 -12.28 3.29 11.68
C GLU A 381 -12.72 3.68 10.28
N THR A 382 -11.84 3.49 9.30
CA THR A 382 -12.08 3.85 7.90
C THR A 382 -11.26 2.96 6.98
N PRO A 383 -11.71 2.67 5.76
CA PRO A 383 -10.87 2.06 4.75
C PRO A 383 -9.67 2.96 4.42
N LEU A 384 -8.48 2.37 4.35
CA LEU A 384 -7.29 2.98 3.78
C LEU A 384 -7.07 2.42 2.38
N VAL A 385 -7.09 3.30 1.40
CA VAL A 385 -6.89 2.98 -0.02
C VAL A 385 -5.64 3.69 -0.52
N VAL A 386 -4.82 3.02 -1.31
CA VAL A 386 -3.62 3.60 -1.90
C VAL A 386 -3.79 3.65 -3.42
N GLY A 387 -3.68 4.83 -3.99
CA GLY A 387 -3.85 5.09 -5.42
C GLY A 387 -2.71 5.88 -6.04
N LYS A 388 -2.73 5.99 -7.36
CA LYS A 388 -1.75 6.81 -8.07
C LYS A 388 -2.13 8.29 -8.03
N GLN A 389 -3.35 8.61 -8.44
CA GLN A 389 -3.87 9.97 -8.52
C GLN A 389 -5.38 9.98 -8.30
N ALA A 390 -5.90 11.06 -7.72
CA ALA A 390 -7.33 11.33 -7.71
C ALA A 390 -7.74 12.00 -9.04
N LEU A 391 -8.91 11.65 -9.56
CA LEU A 391 -9.54 12.40 -10.64
C LEU A 391 -10.36 13.53 -10.02
N TRP A 392 -9.89 14.76 -10.18
CA TRP A 392 -10.59 15.94 -9.71
C TRP A 392 -11.63 16.39 -10.73
N VAL A 393 -12.86 16.60 -10.28
CA VAL A 393 -13.97 17.10 -11.09
C VAL A 393 -14.40 18.44 -10.49
N PRO A 394 -13.75 19.55 -10.87
CA PRO A 394 -14.09 20.84 -10.31
C PRO A 394 -15.54 21.19 -10.62
N GLU A 395 -16.30 21.60 -9.61
CA GLU A 395 -17.60 22.20 -9.84
C GLU A 395 -17.42 23.49 -10.65
N PRO A 396 -18.26 23.73 -11.68
CA PRO A 396 -18.22 24.99 -12.40
C PRO A 396 -18.36 26.12 -11.38
N SER A 397 -17.40 27.04 -11.41
CA SER A 397 -17.39 28.15 -10.45
C SER A 397 -18.74 28.87 -10.49
N ALA A 398 -19.35 29.16 -9.33
CA ALA A 398 -20.62 29.86 -9.24
C ALA A 398 -20.62 31.20 -10.05
N THR A 399 -19.43 31.78 -10.27
CA THR A 399 -19.20 32.95 -11.11
C THR A 399 -19.51 32.70 -12.59
N GLU A 400 -19.24 31.49 -13.13
CA GLU A 400 -19.58 31.19 -14.54
C GLU A 400 -21.07 30.91 -14.71
N ALA A 401 -21.68 30.18 -13.77
CA ALA A 401 -23.13 29.96 -13.78
C ALA A 401 -23.93 31.25 -13.59
N THR A 402 -23.48 32.13 -12.68
CA THR A 402 -24.11 33.42 -12.48
C THR A 402 -23.90 34.39 -13.65
N SER A 403 -22.78 34.30 -14.37
CA SER A 403 -22.55 35.13 -15.57
C SER A 403 -23.50 34.75 -16.71
N ILE A 404 -23.70 33.47 -16.99
CA ILE A 404 -24.64 33.02 -18.02
C ILE A 404 -26.07 33.43 -17.66
N LEU A 405 -26.48 33.22 -16.40
CA LEU A 405 -27.80 33.66 -15.93
C LEU A 405 -27.97 35.18 -16.03
N GLY A 406 -26.94 35.94 -15.72
CA GLY A 406 -26.90 37.40 -15.85
C GLY A 406 -27.13 37.86 -17.30
N TRP A 407 -26.46 37.24 -18.27
CA TRP A 407 -26.67 37.54 -19.68
C TRP A 407 -28.06 37.17 -20.18
N VAL A 408 -28.64 36.07 -19.71
CA VAL A 408 -30.03 35.70 -20.03
C VAL A 408 -31.03 36.70 -19.47
N PHE A 409 -30.85 37.11 -18.21
CA PHE A 409 -31.71 38.17 -17.62
C PHE A 409 -31.58 39.52 -18.34
N LEU A 410 -30.37 39.89 -18.72
CA LEU A 410 -30.12 41.13 -19.46
C LEU A 410 -30.75 41.11 -20.86
N GLY A 411 -30.67 39.98 -21.54
CA GLY A 411 -31.35 39.75 -22.81
C GLY A 411 -32.88 39.82 -22.69
N LEU A 412 -33.45 39.19 -21.67
CA LEU A 412 -34.90 39.22 -21.41
C LEU A 412 -35.39 40.65 -21.09
N ALA A 413 -34.64 41.35 -20.23
CA ALA A 413 -34.95 42.77 -19.89
C ALA A 413 -34.88 43.67 -21.14
N GLY A 414 -33.90 43.45 -22.03
CA GLY A 414 -33.80 44.16 -23.32
C GLY A 414 -35.00 43.88 -24.23
N ILE A 415 -35.47 42.65 -24.33
CA ILE A 415 -36.69 42.33 -25.12
C ILE A 415 -37.91 43.01 -24.55
N VAL A 416 -38.10 42.97 -23.23
CA VAL A 416 -39.23 43.67 -22.56
C VAL A 416 -39.19 45.16 -22.81
N ALA A 417 -38.00 45.78 -22.68
CA ALA A 417 -37.84 47.22 -22.96
C ALA A 417 -38.17 47.59 -24.44
N LEU A 418 -37.77 46.76 -25.39
CA LEU A 418 -38.08 46.91 -26.82
C LEU A 418 -39.59 46.78 -27.08
N VAL A 419 -40.26 45.83 -26.47
CA VAL A 419 -41.73 45.65 -26.58
C VAL A 419 -42.47 46.82 -26.03
N LEU A 420 -42.05 47.35 -24.87
CA LEU A 420 -42.64 48.55 -24.25
C LEU A 420 -42.37 49.82 -25.09
N ALA A 421 -41.16 49.97 -25.60
CA ALA A 421 -40.82 51.11 -26.46
C ALA A 421 -41.62 51.07 -27.79
N PHE A 422 -41.75 49.91 -28.38
CA PHE A 422 -42.57 49.69 -29.59
C PHE A 422 -44.06 49.96 -29.30
N GLY A 423 -44.60 49.47 -28.20
CA GLY A 423 -45.96 49.73 -27.75
C GLY A 423 -46.21 51.24 -27.56
N ALA A 424 -45.30 51.94 -26.84
CA ALA A 424 -45.38 53.36 -26.61
C ALA A 424 -45.29 54.17 -27.94
N TRP A 425 -44.39 53.77 -28.83
CA TRP A 425 -44.25 54.40 -30.17
C TRP A 425 -45.55 54.22 -31.02
N ARG A 426 -46.11 53.02 -31.03
CA ARG A 426 -47.37 52.74 -31.70
C ARG A 426 -48.53 53.53 -31.13
N PHE A 427 -48.64 53.57 -29.80
CA PHE A 427 -49.69 54.36 -29.12
C PHE A 427 -49.57 55.89 -29.42
N ASN A 428 -48.36 56.43 -29.38
CA ASN A 428 -48.11 57.82 -29.70
C ASN A 428 -48.43 58.16 -31.19
N ARG A 429 -48.14 57.20 -32.06
CA ARG A 429 -48.48 57.33 -33.49
C ARG A 429 -49.98 57.32 -33.72
N ASP A 430 -50.69 56.41 -33.07
CA ASP A 430 -52.17 56.33 -33.21
C ASP A 430 -52.85 57.58 -32.54
N ALA A 431 -52.32 58.05 -31.43
CA ALA A 431 -52.80 59.29 -30.77
C ALA A 431 -52.57 60.52 -31.67
N ARG A 432 -51.46 60.64 -32.38
CA ARG A 432 -51.22 61.75 -33.35
C ARG A 432 -52.17 61.70 -34.52
N LEU A 433 -52.42 60.48 -35.06
CA LEU A 433 -53.39 60.29 -36.17
C LEU A 433 -54.83 60.62 -35.70
N GLN A 434 -55.23 60.30 -34.50
CA GLN A 434 -56.53 60.67 -33.94
C GLN A 434 -56.68 62.18 -33.76
N ARG A 435 -55.63 62.83 -33.23
CA ARG A 435 -55.62 64.32 -33.10
C ARG A 435 -55.68 65.05 -34.45
N GLN A 436 -55.02 64.46 -35.46
CA GLN A 436 -55.13 65.05 -36.83
C GLN A 436 -56.53 64.89 -37.40
N ARG A 437 -57.17 63.71 -37.21
CA ARG A 437 -58.57 63.47 -37.63
C ARG A 437 -59.55 64.38 -36.90
N GLN A 438 -59.36 64.60 -35.60
CA GLN A 438 -60.19 65.48 -34.80
C GLN A 438 -60.03 66.99 -35.24
N ARG A 439 -58.79 67.37 -35.59
CA ARG A 439 -58.57 68.78 -36.13
C ARG A 439 -59.13 68.91 -37.54
N ALA A 440 -59.17 67.91 -38.34
CA ALA A 440 -59.77 67.97 -39.66
C ALA A 440 -61.33 67.90 -39.64
N ALA A 441 -61.94 67.46 -38.53
CA ALA A 441 -63.36 67.37 -38.33
C ALA A 441 -64.00 68.63 -37.64
N LEU A 442 -63.15 69.63 -37.23
CA LEU A 442 -63.70 70.93 -36.69
C LEU A 442 -64.10 71.81 -37.85
N PRO A 443 -65.35 72.30 -37.89
CA PRO A 443 -65.84 73.22 -38.92
C PRO A 443 -65.13 74.58 -38.80
N ASP A 444 -64.75 75.17 -39.97
CA ASP A 444 -63.91 76.40 -40.14
C ASP A 444 -64.62 77.66 -39.75
N LYS A 445 -65.90 77.66 -39.34
CA LYS A 445 -66.64 78.78 -38.89
C LYS A 445 -67.64 78.42 -37.82
N LEU A 446 -67.44 78.91 -36.61
CA LEU A 446 -68.52 79.11 -35.62
C LEU A 446 -69.27 80.36 -35.99
N GLU A 447 -70.45 80.19 -36.57
CA GLU A 447 -71.42 81.30 -36.64
C GLU A 447 -72.16 81.32 -35.31
N LEU A 448 -71.88 82.38 -34.52
CA LEU A 448 -72.67 82.72 -33.33
C LEU A 448 -73.85 83.52 -33.71
N PRO A 449 -75.06 83.32 -33.11
CA PRO A 449 -76.24 84.05 -33.43
C PRO A 449 -76.22 85.52 -32.97
#